data_dcb39ce1bc072580fef30f28a910d6dd
#
_entry.id   dcb39ce1bc072580fef30f28a910d6dd
#
_cell.length_a   1.000
_cell.length_b   1.000
_cell.length_c   1.000
_cell.angle_alpha   90.00
_cell.angle_beta   90.00
_cell.angle_gamma   90.00
#
_symmetry.space_group_name_H-M   'P 1'
#
loop_
_entity.id
_entity.type
_entity.pdbx_description
1 polymer ?
#
loop_
_entity_poly.entity_id
_entity_poly.type
_entity_poly.pdbx_seq_one_letter_code
_entity_poly.pdbx_strand_id
1 'polypeptide(L)'
;LEKHLHIVCLDVPYPVDYGGVFDLFHKIRLLHAAGIQIHLHCFEYGRGEQPILNDYCVEVNYYERHEGHKGFSYKLPYIVCSRSNGQLLERLLRDDHPILLEGIHCTYLVNDPRFKDRKLILRLHNVEYQYYRQLYFCEKSLLKKIYYHHESNLLRQYEHRIADKMKILAVSPRDSELYRQEFGAENIDTLPVFLPFEEVRSKEGTGCFCLYHGNLSVPENEQVVIWLLKKVFSLLEMPFIISGKSPSVKLTRLIHQYPHTCLIPDPSEEELQDLIAKAQINILPSFNCTGIKLKLLNALYNGRHCIVNKDAVEDTGLEPLCHVADNAGTFRSLVTSLAEKPFTREEISSRDSILGKLFNQQKNLQKLLHTIWVEQPVL
;
A
#
# COMPACT_ATOMS: atom_id res chain seq x y z
N LEU A 1 4.71 -32.59 -9.16
CA LEU A 1 5.60 -31.59 -9.78
C LEU A 1 5.69 -30.40 -8.84
N GLU A 2 6.89 -29.96 -8.54
CA GLU A 2 7.12 -28.73 -7.78
C GLU A 2 6.60 -27.53 -8.57
N LYS A 3 5.95 -26.61 -7.88
CA LYS A 3 5.39 -25.41 -8.48
C LYS A 3 6.39 -24.25 -8.34
N HIS A 4 6.89 -23.74 -9.44
CA HIS A 4 7.81 -22.62 -9.51
C HIS A 4 7.09 -21.35 -9.91
N LEU A 5 7.49 -20.21 -9.34
CA LEU A 5 6.91 -18.89 -9.60
C LEU A 5 8.01 -17.82 -9.62
N HIS A 6 8.09 -17.06 -10.71
CA HIS A 6 8.85 -15.82 -10.70
C HIS A 6 8.03 -14.69 -10.10
N ILE A 7 8.61 -13.92 -9.20
CA ILE A 7 8.03 -12.69 -8.66
C ILE A 7 8.96 -11.53 -8.98
N VAL A 8 8.48 -10.56 -9.75
CA VAL A 8 9.24 -9.34 -10.10
C VAL A 8 8.76 -8.19 -9.24
N CYS A 9 9.65 -7.66 -8.41
CA CYS A 9 9.34 -6.67 -7.38
C CYS A 9 9.80 -5.28 -7.76
N LEU A 10 8.95 -4.31 -7.50
CA LEU A 10 9.27 -2.89 -7.74
C LEU A 10 10.39 -2.35 -6.84
N ASP A 11 10.64 -3.01 -5.71
CA ASP A 11 11.65 -2.70 -4.70
C ASP A 11 12.00 -3.98 -3.92
N VAL A 12 13.06 -3.95 -3.12
CA VAL A 12 13.42 -5.04 -2.23
C VAL A 12 12.37 -5.15 -1.11
N PRO A 13 11.71 -6.32 -0.90
CA PRO A 13 10.54 -6.43 -0.02
C PRO A 13 10.86 -6.43 1.49
N TYR A 14 12.09 -6.16 1.87
CA TYR A 14 12.51 -6.06 3.27
C TYR A 14 13.51 -4.89 3.45
N PRO A 15 13.51 -4.15 4.59
CA PRO A 15 12.55 -4.24 5.71
C PRO A 15 11.13 -3.82 5.30
N VAL A 16 10.13 -4.32 6.05
CA VAL A 16 8.71 -4.13 5.74
C VAL A 16 8.24 -2.78 6.31
N ASP A 17 8.51 -1.70 5.61
CA ASP A 17 8.36 -0.32 6.11
C ASP A 17 7.41 0.58 5.32
N TYR A 18 6.87 0.12 4.19
CA TYR A 18 5.81 0.82 3.44
C TYR A 18 4.88 -0.14 2.70
N GLY A 19 3.73 0.40 2.19
CA GLY A 19 2.61 -0.41 1.70
C GLY A 19 2.93 -1.43 0.61
N GLY A 20 3.74 -1.04 -0.38
CA GLY A 20 4.08 -1.92 -1.50
C GLY A 20 4.87 -3.16 -1.08
N VAL A 21 5.84 -3.00 -0.18
CA VAL A 21 6.65 -4.12 0.32
C VAL A 21 5.92 -4.94 1.38
N PHE A 22 4.96 -4.34 2.08
CA PHE A 22 4.19 -5.01 3.13
C PHE A 22 3.37 -6.18 2.58
N ASP A 23 2.47 -5.92 1.60
CA ASP A 23 1.69 -6.96 0.91
C ASP A 23 2.61 -8.03 0.30
N LEU A 24 3.69 -7.61 -0.33
CA LEU A 24 4.62 -8.47 -1.02
C LEU A 24 5.35 -9.43 -0.08
N PHE A 25 5.94 -8.94 1.02
CA PHE A 25 6.69 -9.78 1.95
C PHE A 25 5.80 -10.85 2.60
N HIS A 26 4.61 -10.47 3.05
CA HIS A 26 3.68 -11.43 3.65
C HIS A 26 3.16 -12.44 2.63
N LYS A 27 2.95 -12.05 1.38
CA LYS A 27 2.61 -12.94 0.28
C LYS A 27 3.73 -13.95 -0.01
N ILE A 28 4.99 -13.52 -0.06
CA ILE A 28 6.16 -14.40 -0.23
C ILE A 28 6.18 -15.48 0.87
N ARG A 29 6.00 -15.08 2.14
CA ARG A 29 5.97 -16.03 3.26
C ARG A 29 4.86 -17.07 3.13
N LEU A 30 3.65 -16.65 2.75
CA LEU A 30 2.51 -17.56 2.58
C LEU A 30 2.69 -18.48 1.37
N LEU A 31 3.23 -18.01 0.26
CA LEU A 31 3.55 -18.82 -0.91
C LEU A 31 4.63 -19.87 -0.58
N HIS A 32 5.69 -19.47 0.14
CA HIS A 32 6.72 -20.40 0.63
C HIS A 32 6.12 -21.48 1.54
N ALA A 33 5.28 -21.09 2.52
CA ALA A 33 4.59 -22.02 3.41
C ALA A 33 3.65 -22.98 2.67
N ALA A 34 3.13 -22.58 1.50
CA ALA A 34 2.36 -23.43 0.60
C ALA A 34 3.22 -24.33 -0.31
N GLY A 35 4.53 -24.35 -0.14
CA GLY A 35 5.47 -25.19 -0.90
C GLY A 35 5.81 -24.67 -2.29
N ILE A 36 5.59 -23.37 -2.57
CA ILE A 36 5.92 -22.77 -3.85
C ILE A 36 7.40 -22.40 -3.90
N GLN A 37 8.08 -22.80 -4.96
CA GLN A 37 9.48 -22.48 -5.24
C GLN A 37 9.55 -21.08 -5.87
N ILE A 38 9.97 -20.09 -5.09
CA ILE A 38 9.94 -18.67 -5.50
C ILE A 38 11.30 -18.27 -6.08
N HIS A 39 11.29 -17.74 -7.30
CA HIS A 39 12.42 -17.05 -7.94
C HIS A 39 12.16 -15.56 -7.84
N LEU A 40 12.84 -14.89 -6.91
CA LEU A 40 12.60 -13.49 -6.59
C LEU A 40 13.52 -12.57 -7.41
N HIS A 41 12.94 -11.54 -8.02
CA HIS A 41 13.64 -10.53 -8.81
C HIS A 41 13.35 -9.15 -8.25
N CYS A 42 14.32 -8.51 -7.61
CA CYS A 42 14.15 -7.23 -6.93
C CYS A 42 14.88 -6.11 -7.68
N PHE A 43 14.17 -5.01 -7.97
CA PHE A 43 14.84 -3.77 -8.32
C PHE A 43 15.35 -3.10 -7.04
N GLU A 44 16.69 -2.88 -6.99
CA GLU A 44 17.37 -2.32 -5.84
C GLU A 44 17.76 -0.86 -6.12
N TYR A 45 17.50 0.04 -5.17
CA TYR A 45 17.87 1.45 -5.23
C TYR A 45 17.93 2.10 -3.83
N GLY A 46 18.71 1.50 -2.93
CA GLY A 46 19.02 2.06 -1.62
C GLY A 46 18.65 1.19 -0.41
N ARG A 47 18.00 0.03 -0.63
CA ARG A 47 17.65 -0.91 0.47
C ARG A 47 18.72 -1.99 0.68
N GLY A 48 19.59 -2.19 -0.30
CA GLY A 48 20.61 -3.24 -0.29
C GLY A 48 20.04 -4.64 -0.41
N GLU A 49 20.95 -5.62 -0.51
CA GLU A 49 20.58 -7.03 -0.46
C GLU A 49 20.12 -7.45 0.93
N GLN A 50 19.09 -8.28 0.99
CA GLN A 50 18.45 -8.69 2.24
C GLN A 50 18.52 -10.21 2.40
N PRO A 51 19.47 -10.75 3.20
CA PRO A 51 19.69 -12.19 3.35
C PRO A 51 18.46 -12.97 3.84
N ILE A 52 17.58 -12.35 4.62
CA ILE A 52 16.34 -12.96 5.10
C ILE A 52 15.43 -13.46 3.96
N LEU A 53 15.53 -12.88 2.78
CA LEU A 53 14.73 -13.31 1.62
C LEU A 53 15.13 -14.70 1.12
N ASN A 54 16.36 -15.14 1.38
CA ASN A 54 16.83 -16.48 1.02
C ASN A 54 16.16 -17.57 1.86
N ASP A 55 15.59 -17.23 3.02
CA ASP A 55 14.84 -18.18 3.85
C ASP A 55 13.50 -18.59 3.20
N TYR A 56 13.01 -17.80 2.25
CA TYR A 56 11.71 -17.98 1.60
C TYR A 56 11.77 -18.24 0.10
N CYS A 57 12.93 -17.99 -0.54
CA CYS A 57 13.08 -18.05 -1.99
C CYS A 57 14.19 -19.01 -2.39
N VAL A 58 14.01 -19.71 -3.51
CA VAL A 58 15.04 -20.59 -4.09
C VAL A 58 16.24 -19.77 -4.56
N GLU A 59 15.95 -18.60 -5.12
CA GLU A 59 16.97 -17.62 -5.51
C GLU A 59 16.41 -16.20 -5.35
N VAL A 60 17.31 -15.26 -5.06
CA VAL A 60 17.01 -13.83 -4.99
C VAL A 60 17.98 -13.09 -5.89
N ASN A 61 17.45 -12.38 -6.86
CA ASN A 61 18.22 -11.64 -7.85
C ASN A 61 17.97 -10.14 -7.71
N TYR A 62 19.03 -9.35 -7.66
CA TYR A 62 18.95 -7.91 -7.51
C TYR A 62 19.37 -7.23 -8.83
N TYR A 63 18.60 -6.19 -9.22
CA TYR A 63 18.80 -5.42 -10.44
C TYR A 63 18.82 -3.94 -10.11
N GLU A 64 19.76 -3.22 -10.70
CA GLU A 64 19.79 -1.76 -10.56
C GLU A 64 18.60 -1.12 -11.28
N ARG A 65 17.99 -0.15 -10.62
CA ARG A 65 17.03 0.75 -11.22
C ARG A 65 17.77 1.88 -11.94
N HIS A 66 17.33 2.22 -13.15
CA HIS A 66 17.86 3.38 -13.85
C HIS A 66 17.34 4.68 -13.21
N GLU A 67 18.26 5.54 -12.79
CA GLU A 67 17.94 6.83 -12.20
C GLU A 67 18.14 8.00 -13.18
N GLY A 68 17.43 9.12 -12.92
CA GLY A 68 17.54 10.34 -13.70
C GLY A 68 17.29 10.14 -15.19
N HIS A 69 18.19 10.65 -16.01
CA HIS A 69 18.03 10.64 -17.48
C HIS A 69 18.02 9.24 -18.10
N LYS A 70 18.68 8.25 -17.49
CA LYS A 70 18.74 6.87 -17.99
C LYS A 70 17.38 6.17 -17.92
N GLY A 71 16.52 6.56 -16.99
CA GLY A 71 15.17 6.00 -16.83
C GLY A 71 14.08 6.78 -17.59
N PHE A 72 14.42 7.87 -18.28
CA PHE A 72 13.43 8.73 -18.94
C PHE A 72 13.04 8.24 -20.34
N SER A 73 11.75 8.28 -20.64
CA SER A 73 11.21 8.00 -21.97
C SER A 73 10.03 8.92 -22.26
N TYR A 74 9.88 9.36 -23.51
CA TYR A 74 8.69 10.09 -23.97
C TYR A 74 7.50 9.16 -24.28
N LYS A 75 7.72 7.84 -24.35
CA LYS A 75 6.71 6.85 -24.77
C LYS A 75 6.24 5.94 -23.63
N LEU A 76 7.06 5.77 -22.62
CA LEU A 76 6.78 4.92 -21.47
C LEU A 76 6.87 5.74 -20.17
N PRO A 77 6.00 5.47 -19.19
CA PRO A 77 6.10 6.10 -17.88
C PRO A 77 7.47 5.84 -17.24
N TYR A 78 7.99 6.84 -16.52
CA TYR A 78 9.28 6.74 -15.85
C TYR A 78 9.37 5.53 -14.91
N ILE A 79 8.29 5.24 -14.17
CA ILE A 79 8.27 4.11 -13.22
C ILE A 79 8.43 2.75 -13.90
N VAL A 80 8.01 2.62 -15.15
CA VAL A 80 8.16 1.42 -15.98
C VAL A 80 9.54 1.41 -16.67
N CYS A 81 9.89 2.51 -17.35
CA CYS A 81 11.12 2.61 -18.12
C CYS A 81 12.37 2.51 -17.23
N SER A 82 12.33 3.07 -16.03
CA SER A 82 13.44 3.00 -15.07
C SER A 82 13.75 1.58 -14.59
N ARG A 83 12.87 0.62 -14.82
CA ARG A 83 13.03 -0.81 -14.50
C ARG A 83 13.21 -1.69 -15.75
N SER A 84 13.65 -1.10 -16.84
CA SER A 84 14.10 -1.87 -18.01
C SER A 84 15.46 -2.50 -17.72
N ASN A 85 15.53 -3.84 -17.74
CA ASN A 85 16.77 -4.55 -17.46
C ASN A 85 16.89 -5.82 -18.32
N GLY A 86 17.92 -5.87 -19.17
CA GLY A 86 18.16 -6.99 -20.07
C GLY A 86 18.49 -8.30 -19.35
N GLN A 87 19.24 -8.25 -18.24
CA GLN A 87 19.57 -9.45 -17.47
C GLN A 87 18.34 -10.10 -16.85
N LEU A 88 17.37 -9.28 -16.37
CA LEU A 88 16.08 -9.77 -15.90
C LEU A 88 15.34 -10.51 -17.02
N LEU A 89 15.24 -9.91 -18.21
CA LEU A 89 14.53 -10.53 -19.34
C LEU A 89 15.18 -11.86 -19.72
N GLU A 90 16.49 -11.91 -19.88
CA GLU A 90 17.21 -13.15 -20.22
C GLU A 90 17.10 -14.23 -19.13
N ARG A 91 17.00 -13.85 -17.86
CA ARG A 91 16.76 -14.80 -16.77
C ARG A 91 15.37 -15.40 -16.83
N LEU A 92 14.35 -14.57 -17.00
CA LEU A 92 12.97 -15.01 -17.11
C LEU A 92 12.70 -15.89 -18.34
N LEU A 93 13.53 -15.80 -19.39
CA LEU A 93 13.45 -16.62 -20.60
C LEU A 93 14.13 -17.99 -20.49
N ARG A 94 14.73 -18.34 -19.35
CA ARG A 94 15.39 -19.65 -19.16
C ARG A 94 14.43 -20.82 -18.94
N ASP A 95 13.18 -20.50 -18.62
CA ASP A 95 12.11 -21.44 -18.33
C ASP A 95 10.75 -20.89 -18.76
N ASP A 96 9.67 -21.63 -18.46
CA ASP A 96 8.28 -21.25 -18.78
C ASP A 96 7.42 -21.06 -17.51
N HIS A 97 8.03 -20.84 -16.36
CA HIS A 97 7.29 -20.66 -15.11
C HIS A 97 6.44 -19.39 -15.14
N PRO A 98 5.27 -19.35 -14.48
CA PRO A 98 4.45 -18.15 -14.39
C PRO A 98 5.22 -16.98 -13.76
N ILE A 99 4.85 -15.75 -14.15
CA ILE A 99 5.47 -14.52 -13.65
C ILE A 99 4.41 -13.66 -12.97
N LEU A 100 4.61 -13.35 -11.69
CA LEU A 100 3.83 -12.38 -10.93
C LEU A 100 4.58 -11.04 -10.91
N LEU A 101 3.96 -10.01 -11.47
CA LEU A 101 4.49 -8.65 -11.57
C LEU A 101 3.91 -7.79 -10.45
N GLU A 102 4.75 -7.32 -9.54
CA GLU A 102 4.35 -6.52 -8.39
C GLU A 102 4.32 -5.03 -8.75
N GLY A 103 3.14 -4.58 -9.18
CA GLY A 103 2.87 -3.22 -9.63
C GLY A 103 3.15 -2.98 -11.11
N ILE A 104 2.56 -1.91 -11.62
CA ILE A 104 2.80 -1.40 -12.99
C ILE A 104 4.29 -1.17 -13.26
N HIS A 105 5.04 -0.83 -12.23
CA HIS A 105 6.48 -0.63 -12.26
C HIS A 105 7.26 -1.79 -12.92
N CYS A 106 6.78 -3.02 -12.72
CA CYS A 106 7.46 -4.25 -13.16
C CYS A 106 7.03 -4.74 -14.54
N THR A 107 6.18 -4.01 -15.25
CA THR A 107 5.55 -4.45 -16.49
C THR A 107 6.36 -4.17 -17.77
N TYR A 108 7.62 -3.72 -17.67
CA TYR A 108 8.44 -3.41 -18.84
C TYR A 108 8.49 -4.59 -19.84
N LEU A 109 8.60 -5.82 -19.35
CA LEU A 109 8.67 -7.05 -20.14
C LEU A 109 7.42 -7.29 -21.03
N VAL A 110 6.26 -6.71 -20.71
CA VAL A 110 5.02 -6.83 -21.51
C VAL A 110 5.17 -6.21 -22.90
N ASN A 111 6.17 -5.34 -23.09
CA ASN A 111 6.48 -4.74 -24.39
C ASN A 111 7.44 -5.60 -25.23
N ASP A 112 7.98 -6.70 -24.68
CA ASP A 112 8.91 -7.60 -25.38
C ASP A 112 8.12 -8.78 -25.99
N PRO A 113 8.14 -8.98 -27.31
CA PRO A 113 7.36 -10.01 -27.98
C PRO A 113 7.71 -11.45 -27.55
N ARG A 114 8.88 -11.67 -26.96
CA ARG A 114 9.30 -12.98 -26.43
C ARG A 114 8.45 -13.48 -25.26
N PHE A 115 7.73 -12.56 -24.59
CA PHE A 115 6.82 -12.89 -23.48
C PHE A 115 5.34 -12.96 -23.88
N LYS A 116 5.01 -12.90 -25.18
CA LYS A 116 3.63 -12.86 -25.68
C LYS A 116 2.78 -14.02 -25.17
N ASP A 117 3.35 -15.23 -25.14
CA ASP A 117 2.65 -16.45 -24.74
C ASP A 117 2.96 -16.86 -23.27
N ARG A 118 3.70 -16.01 -22.56
CA ARG A 118 4.07 -16.26 -21.17
C ARG A 118 2.89 -15.97 -20.24
N LYS A 119 2.66 -16.83 -19.25
CA LYS A 119 1.66 -16.58 -18.21
C LYS A 119 2.12 -15.44 -17.31
N LEU A 120 1.53 -14.27 -17.50
CA LEU A 120 1.78 -13.06 -16.74
C LEU A 120 0.58 -12.73 -15.87
N ILE A 121 0.83 -12.39 -14.61
CA ILE A 121 -0.17 -11.90 -13.67
C ILE A 121 0.33 -10.55 -13.10
N LEU A 122 -0.49 -9.52 -13.18
CA LEU A 122 -0.20 -8.22 -12.58
C LEU A 122 -0.89 -8.09 -11.23
N ARG A 123 -0.12 -7.88 -10.18
CA ARG A 123 -0.61 -7.41 -8.89
C ARG A 123 -0.68 -5.89 -8.90
N LEU A 124 -1.88 -5.34 -8.98
CA LEU A 124 -2.11 -3.89 -9.04
C LEU A 124 -2.23 -3.32 -7.62
N HIS A 125 -1.23 -2.54 -7.20
CA HIS A 125 -1.21 -1.92 -5.87
C HIS A 125 -1.98 -0.61 -5.82
N ASN A 126 -1.95 0.16 -6.91
CA ASN A 126 -2.66 1.43 -7.08
C ASN A 126 -3.05 1.59 -8.55
N VAL A 127 -4.01 2.47 -8.79
CA VAL A 127 -4.23 3.03 -10.12
C VAL A 127 -3.25 4.20 -10.29
N GLU A 128 -2.11 3.93 -10.94
CA GLU A 128 -0.93 4.80 -10.89
C GLU A 128 -1.19 6.17 -11.54
N TYR A 129 -1.96 6.25 -12.63
CA TYR A 129 -2.26 7.54 -13.25
C TYR A 129 -3.05 8.45 -12.29
N GLN A 130 -3.97 7.90 -11.49
CA GLN A 130 -4.70 8.68 -10.49
C GLN A 130 -3.79 9.11 -9.35
N TYR A 131 -2.91 8.24 -8.91
CA TYR A 131 -1.92 8.58 -7.88
C TYR A 131 -1.05 9.76 -8.32
N TYR A 132 -0.49 9.71 -9.55
CA TYR A 132 0.30 10.82 -10.10
C TYR A 132 -0.52 12.10 -10.34
N ARG A 133 -1.79 11.96 -10.71
CA ARG A 133 -2.73 13.09 -10.80
C ARG A 133 -2.97 13.73 -9.44
N GLN A 134 -3.06 12.96 -8.37
CA GLN A 134 -3.17 13.48 -7.01
C GLN A 134 -1.89 14.20 -6.58
N LEU A 135 -0.71 13.65 -6.89
CA LEU A 135 0.56 14.34 -6.66
C LEU A 135 0.63 15.69 -7.36
N TYR A 136 0.12 15.79 -8.59
CA TYR A 136 0.01 17.06 -9.31
C TYR A 136 -0.80 18.10 -8.53
N PHE A 137 -1.94 17.73 -7.97
CA PHE A 137 -2.78 18.68 -7.21
C PHE A 137 -2.14 19.09 -5.88
N CYS A 138 -1.43 18.20 -5.22
CA CYS A 138 -0.78 18.45 -3.93
C CYS A 138 0.55 19.20 -4.03
N GLU A 139 1.23 19.15 -5.17
CA GLU A 139 2.56 19.74 -5.36
C GLU A 139 2.50 21.28 -5.49
N LYS A 140 3.53 21.96 -4.98
CA LYS A 140 3.66 23.44 -5.05
C LYS A 140 4.64 23.91 -6.12
N SER A 141 5.65 23.09 -6.44
CA SER A 141 6.66 23.39 -7.45
C SER A 141 6.07 23.27 -8.85
N LEU A 142 6.13 24.33 -9.66
CA LEU A 142 5.63 24.33 -11.05
C LEU A 142 6.32 23.27 -11.92
N LEU A 143 7.63 23.10 -11.77
CA LEU A 143 8.38 22.10 -12.54
C LEU A 143 7.93 20.67 -12.20
N LYS A 144 7.74 20.37 -10.91
CA LYS A 144 7.23 19.06 -10.49
C LYS A 144 5.77 18.86 -10.90
N LYS A 145 4.93 19.91 -10.90
CA LYS A 145 3.57 19.82 -11.44
C LYS A 145 3.54 19.43 -12.90
N ILE A 146 4.38 20.07 -13.73
CA ILE A 146 4.49 19.73 -15.15
C ILE A 146 4.90 18.25 -15.30
N TYR A 147 5.89 17.81 -14.53
CA TYR A 147 6.33 16.40 -14.51
C TYR A 147 5.19 15.45 -14.12
N TYR A 148 4.50 15.70 -13.00
CA TYR A 148 3.42 14.81 -12.55
C TYR A 148 2.22 14.80 -13.52
N HIS A 149 1.90 15.93 -14.15
CA HIS A 149 0.87 15.98 -15.18
C HIS A 149 1.25 15.13 -16.40
N HIS A 150 2.49 15.27 -16.88
CA HIS A 150 3.00 14.49 -18.00
C HIS A 150 3.01 12.99 -17.69
N GLU A 151 3.59 12.60 -16.56
CA GLU A 151 3.64 11.20 -16.12
C GLU A 151 2.25 10.60 -15.91
N SER A 152 1.31 11.34 -15.32
CA SER A 152 -0.08 10.89 -15.17
C SER A 152 -0.73 10.55 -16.53
N ASN A 153 -0.51 11.38 -17.55
CA ASN A 153 -1.03 11.13 -18.89
C ASN A 153 -0.36 9.93 -19.56
N LEU A 154 0.96 9.78 -19.43
CA LEU A 154 1.67 8.60 -19.92
C LEU A 154 1.21 7.32 -19.22
N LEU A 155 1.01 7.37 -17.91
CA LEU A 155 0.50 6.25 -17.12
C LEU A 155 -0.90 5.85 -17.58
N ARG A 156 -1.82 6.81 -17.75
CA ARG A 156 -3.17 6.52 -18.21
C ARG A 156 -3.17 5.78 -19.55
N GLN A 157 -2.36 6.24 -20.51
CA GLN A 157 -2.22 5.59 -21.81
C GLN A 157 -1.58 4.20 -21.68
N TYR A 158 -0.61 4.06 -20.80
CA TYR A 158 0.09 2.80 -20.57
C TYR A 158 -0.80 1.76 -19.90
N GLU A 159 -1.50 2.15 -18.82
CA GLU A 159 -2.44 1.29 -18.10
C GLU A 159 -3.55 0.81 -19.02
N HIS A 160 -4.12 1.68 -19.85
CA HIS A 160 -5.09 1.29 -20.88
C HIS A 160 -4.49 0.25 -21.83
N ARG A 161 -3.26 0.45 -22.32
CA ARG A 161 -2.61 -0.44 -23.28
C ARG A 161 -2.34 -1.84 -22.74
N ILE A 162 -2.10 -1.98 -21.44
CA ILE A 162 -1.76 -3.27 -20.81
C ILE A 162 -2.94 -3.95 -20.13
N ALA A 163 -4.09 -3.27 -20.02
CA ALA A 163 -5.26 -3.73 -19.26
C ALA A 163 -5.76 -5.13 -19.69
N ASP A 164 -5.68 -5.46 -20.98
CA ASP A 164 -6.15 -6.75 -21.52
C ASP A 164 -5.00 -7.73 -21.85
N LYS A 165 -3.75 -7.38 -21.54
CA LYS A 165 -2.60 -8.22 -21.93
C LYS A 165 -2.31 -9.34 -20.93
N MET A 166 -2.88 -9.31 -19.74
CA MET A 166 -2.63 -10.28 -18.70
C MET A 166 -3.74 -10.28 -17.66
N LYS A 167 -3.78 -11.30 -16.81
CA LYS A 167 -4.63 -11.30 -15.62
C LYS A 167 -4.19 -10.22 -14.65
N ILE A 168 -5.13 -9.40 -14.17
CA ILE A 168 -4.88 -8.35 -13.17
C ILE A 168 -5.56 -8.71 -11.85
N LEU A 169 -4.83 -8.57 -10.76
CA LEU A 169 -5.30 -8.75 -9.39
C LEU A 169 -5.16 -7.43 -8.63
N ALA A 170 -6.21 -6.64 -8.57
CA ALA A 170 -6.22 -5.36 -7.86
C ALA A 170 -6.38 -5.57 -6.35
N VAL A 171 -5.82 -4.67 -5.54
CA VAL A 171 -5.87 -4.75 -4.07
C VAL A 171 -7.23 -4.39 -3.50
N SER A 172 -8.05 -3.63 -4.23
CA SER A 172 -9.35 -3.19 -3.78
C SER A 172 -10.45 -3.38 -4.84
N PRO A 173 -11.73 -3.53 -4.45
CA PRO A 173 -12.86 -3.55 -5.38
C PRO A 173 -12.95 -2.27 -6.21
N ARG A 174 -12.68 -1.11 -5.60
CA ARG A 174 -12.67 0.19 -6.25
C ARG A 174 -11.68 0.25 -7.42
N ASP A 175 -10.44 -0.20 -7.20
CA ASP A 175 -9.40 -0.19 -8.24
C ASP A 175 -9.78 -1.14 -9.38
N SER A 176 -10.36 -2.30 -9.07
CA SER A 176 -10.87 -3.24 -10.08
C SER A 176 -11.98 -2.62 -10.92
N GLU A 177 -12.95 -1.96 -10.28
CA GLU A 177 -14.06 -1.33 -10.98
C GLU A 177 -13.60 -0.15 -11.83
N LEU A 178 -12.68 0.66 -11.31
CA LEU A 178 -12.09 1.76 -12.06
C LEU A 178 -11.37 1.28 -13.33
N TYR A 179 -10.62 0.18 -13.26
CA TYR A 179 -9.95 -0.39 -14.43
C TYR A 179 -10.96 -0.91 -15.48
N ARG A 180 -12.08 -1.49 -15.04
CA ARG A 180 -13.17 -1.89 -15.96
C ARG A 180 -13.78 -0.68 -16.65
N GLN A 181 -14.11 0.36 -15.90
CA GLN A 181 -14.77 1.56 -16.41
C GLN A 181 -13.87 2.42 -17.29
N GLU A 182 -12.63 2.65 -16.87
CA GLU A 182 -11.71 3.57 -17.56
C GLU A 182 -10.94 2.91 -18.70
N PHE A 183 -10.64 1.61 -18.58
CA PHE A 183 -9.76 0.91 -19.52
C PHE A 183 -10.42 -0.29 -20.20
N GLY A 184 -11.66 -0.62 -19.87
CA GLY A 184 -12.36 -1.78 -20.43
C GLY A 184 -11.76 -3.13 -20.01
N ALA A 185 -11.02 -3.18 -18.91
CA ALA A 185 -10.32 -4.39 -18.46
C ALA A 185 -11.31 -5.51 -18.14
N GLU A 186 -11.34 -6.58 -18.93
CA GLU A 186 -12.21 -7.74 -18.71
C GLU A 186 -11.57 -8.77 -17.76
N ASN A 187 -10.25 -8.93 -17.84
CA ASN A 187 -9.51 -9.93 -17.09
C ASN A 187 -8.92 -9.38 -15.77
N ILE A 188 -9.77 -8.75 -14.97
CA ILE A 188 -9.40 -8.19 -13.69
C ILE A 188 -10.28 -8.69 -12.55
N ASP A 189 -9.62 -9.06 -11.43
CA ASP A 189 -10.26 -9.45 -10.16
C ASP A 189 -9.70 -8.67 -8.99
N THR A 190 -10.46 -8.66 -7.90
CA THR A 190 -9.97 -8.18 -6.61
C THR A 190 -9.31 -9.31 -5.83
N LEU A 191 -8.09 -9.09 -5.40
CA LEU A 191 -7.38 -9.92 -4.41
C LEU A 191 -6.94 -8.99 -3.28
N PRO A 192 -7.52 -9.05 -2.09
CA PRO A 192 -7.13 -8.22 -0.96
C PRO A 192 -5.67 -8.39 -0.58
N VAL A 193 -5.13 -7.42 0.17
CA VAL A 193 -3.73 -7.44 0.61
C VAL A 193 -3.44 -8.59 1.57
N PHE A 194 -2.21 -9.07 1.52
CA PHE A 194 -1.69 -10.05 2.48
C PHE A 194 -1.16 -9.32 3.72
N LEU A 195 -1.60 -9.76 4.89
CA LEU A 195 -1.36 -9.12 6.17
C LEU A 195 -0.69 -10.09 7.15
N PRO A 196 0.09 -9.59 8.13
CA PRO A 196 0.61 -10.44 9.21
C PRO A 196 -0.44 -10.72 10.29
N PHE A 197 -1.63 -10.11 10.19
CA PHE A 197 -2.67 -10.19 11.20
C PHE A 197 -3.63 -11.33 10.85
N GLU A 198 -3.83 -12.24 11.80
CA GLU A 198 -4.78 -13.37 11.69
C GLU A 198 -6.04 -13.10 12.50
N GLU A 199 -5.93 -12.30 13.56
CA GLU A 199 -7.00 -12.00 14.51
C GLU A 199 -6.95 -10.53 14.96
N VAL A 200 -8.08 -10.01 15.42
CA VAL A 200 -8.16 -8.66 16.00
C VAL A 200 -7.59 -8.69 17.43
N ARG A 201 -6.58 -7.86 17.69
CA ARG A 201 -5.88 -7.74 18.97
C ARG A 201 -6.21 -6.46 19.75
N SER A 202 -7.22 -5.75 19.28
CA SER A 202 -7.75 -4.55 19.97
C SER A 202 -8.14 -4.88 21.39
N LYS A 203 -7.90 -3.94 22.34
CA LYS A 203 -8.22 -4.13 23.76
C LYS A 203 -9.45 -3.32 24.12
N GLU A 204 -10.31 -3.89 24.94
CA GLU A 204 -11.43 -3.18 25.58
C GLU A 204 -10.95 -2.01 26.45
N GLY A 205 -11.87 -1.11 26.79
CA GLY A 205 -11.62 0.00 27.71
C GLY A 205 -11.18 1.28 27.00
N THR A 206 -10.51 2.15 27.74
CA THR A 206 -10.14 3.50 27.29
C THR A 206 -8.63 3.66 27.19
N GLY A 207 -8.20 4.56 26.32
CA GLY A 207 -6.86 5.12 26.26
C GLY A 207 -6.88 6.59 26.64
N CYS A 208 -5.76 7.29 26.51
CA CYS A 208 -5.65 8.68 26.96
C CYS A 208 -5.11 9.65 25.90
N PHE A 209 -4.90 9.22 24.64
CA PHE A 209 -4.39 10.08 23.57
C PHE A 209 -4.95 9.69 22.20
N CYS A 210 -4.89 10.65 21.28
CA CYS A 210 -5.06 10.42 19.86
C CYS A 210 -3.72 10.11 19.20
N LEU A 211 -3.69 9.19 18.25
CA LEU A 211 -2.49 8.82 17.50
C LEU A 211 -2.70 9.06 16.00
N TYR A 212 -1.78 9.77 15.37
CA TYR A 212 -1.53 9.66 13.93
C TYR A 212 -0.22 8.91 13.70
N HIS A 213 -0.20 7.97 12.77
CA HIS A 213 1.04 7.31 12.38
C HIS A 213 1.18 7.15 10.86
N GLY A 214 2.42 7.10 10.38
CA GLY A 214 2.73 6.92 8.97
C GLY A 214 4.14 7.36 8.59
N ASN A 215 4.53 7.13 7.34
CA ASN A 215 5.79 7.64 6.81
C ASN A 215 5.68 9.15 6.57
N LEU A 216 6.32 9.96 7.42
CA LEU A 216 6.24 11.43 7.39
C LEU A 216 7.13 12.07 6.31
N SER A 217 8.00 11.29 5.64
CA SER A 217 8.73 11.76 4.46
C SER A 217 7.83 11.85 3.22
N VAL A 218 6.67 11.19 3.24
CA VAL A 218 5.68 11.27 2.16
C VAL A 218 4.92 12.60 2.30
N PRO A 219 4.92 13.46 1.28
CA PRO A 219 4.31 14.80 1.35
C PRO A 219 2.83 14.78 1.73
N GLU A 220 2.07 13.80 1.30
CA GLU A 220 0.66 13.65 1.65
C GLU A 220 0.49 13.43 3.16
N ASN A 221 1.26 12.52 3.76
CA ASN A 221 1.20 12.25 5.19
C ASN A 221 1.58 13.48 6.03
N GLU A 222 2.62 14.21 5.61
CA GLU A 222 3.02 15.48 6.24
C GLU A 222 1.88 16.51 6.16
N GLN A 223 1.22 16.65 5.01
CA GLN A 223 0.09 17.57 4.83
C GLN A 223 -1.11 17.21 5.71
N VAL A 224 -1.41 15.93 5.85
CA VAL A 224 -2.45 15.43 6.76
C VAL A 224 -2.15 15.86 8.20
N VAL A 225 -0.92 15.65 8.68
CA VAL A 225 -0.55 16.05 10.04
C VAL A 225 -0.64 17.57 10.23
N ILE A 226 -0.17 18.35 9.27
CA ILE A 226 -0.27 19.83 9.31
C ILE A 226 -1.74 20.26 9.35
N TRP A 227 -2.61 19.61 8.59
CA TRP A 227 -4.04 19.90 8.60
C TRP A 227 -4.69 19.53 9.94
N LEU A 228 -4.38 18.34 10.51
CA LEU A 228 -4.85 17.93 11.83
C LEU A 228 -4.44 18.92 12.91
N LEU A 229 -3.17 19.31 12.96
CA LEU A 229 -2.66 20.29 13.92
C LEU A 229 -3.42 21.63 13.83
N LYS A 230 -3.52 22.19 12.61
CA LYS A 230 -4.07 23.53 12.40
C LYS A 230 -5.59 23.62 12.45
N LYS A 231 -6.30 22.55 12.10
CA LYS A 231 -7.75 22.58 11.92
C LYS A 231 -8.52 21.77 12.95
N VAL A 232 -7.88 20.79 13.58
CA VAL A 232 -8.52 19.91 14.57
C VAL A 232 -7.93 20.18 15.94
N PHE A 233 -6.66 19.89 16.17
CA PHE A 233 -6.04 19.96 17.48
C PHE A 233 -5.65 21.37 17.96
N SER A 234 -5.68 22.38 17.09
CA SER A 234 -5.56 23.79 17.53
C SER A 234 -6.72 24.25 18.41
N LEU A 235 -7.83 23.53 18.45
CA LEU A 235 -9.05 23.83 19.19
C LEU A 235 -9.45 22.71 20.17
N LEU A 236 -8.56 21.76 20.45
CA LEU A 236 -8.76 20.64 21.36
C LEU A 236 -7.56 20.52 22.28
N GLU A 237 -7.76 20.13 23.54
CA GLU A 237 -6.71 19.88 24.51
C GLU A 237 -6.39 18.38 24.66
N MET A 238 -7.02 17.52 23.87
CA MET A 238 -6.76 16.07 23.85
C MET A 238 -5.30 15.81 23.47
N PRO A 239 -4.53 15.03 24.27
CA PRO A 239 -3.17 14.67 23.92
C PRO A 239 -3.09 14.03 22.54
N PHE A 240 -2.19 14.53 21.70
CA PHE A 240 -2.04 14.07 20.31
C PHE A 240 -0.60 13.64 20.04
N ILE A 241 -0.40 12.35 19.79
CA ILE A 241 0.88 11.78 19.42
C ILE A 241 0.94 11.65 17.89
N ILE A 242 2.03 12.13 17.33
CA ILE A 242 2.37 11.94 15.90
C ILE A 242 3.58 11.03 15.86
N SER A 243 3.49 9.89 15.19
CA SER A 243 4.57 8.93 15.08
C SER A 243 4.85 8.55 13.64
N GLY A 244 6.12 8.50 13.25
CA GLY A 244 6.47 8.09 11.88
C GLY A 244 7.89 8.37 11.46
N LYS A 245 8.23 7.83 10.28
CA LYS A 245 9.58 7.88 9.72
C LYS A 245 9.90 9.24 9.11
N SER A 246 11.12 9.70 9.37
CA SER A 246 11.77 10.83 8.68
C SER A 246 10.90 12.10 8.63
N PRO A 247 10.46 12.65 9.77
CA PRO A 247 9.72 13.91 9.80
C PRO A 247 10.60 15.07 9.32
N SER A 248 10.01 16.01 8.55
CA SER A 248 10.73 17.20 8.13
C SER A 248 11.00 18.14 9.33
N VAL A 249 12.10 18.90 9.26
CA VAL A 249 12.43 19.93 10.28
C VAL A 249 11.28 20.93 10.44
N LYS A 250 10.58 21.27 9.35
CA LYS A 250 9.43 22.17 9.36
C LYS A 250 8.25 21.57 10.13
N LEU A 251 7.94 20.28 9.89
CA LEU A 251 6.88 19.59 10.60
C LEU A 251 7.21 19.47 12.10
N THR A 252 8.44 19.08 12.44
CA THR A 252 8.91 19.00 13.83
C THR A 252 8.72 20.31 14.58
N ARG A 253 9.14 21.45 13.96
CA ARG A 253 8.95 22.78 14.57
C ARG A 253 7.47 23.13 14.74
N LEU A 254 6.61 22.75 13.80
CA LEU A 254 5.18 23.01 13.90
C LEU A 254 4.55 22.21 15.03
N ILE A 255 4.88 20.94 15.18
CA ILE A 255 4.36 20.07 16.27
C ILE A 255 4.69 20.68 17.64
N HIS A 256 5.92 21.14 17.84
CA HIS A 256 6.36 21.76 19.10
C HIS A 256 5.65 23.09 19.44
N GLN A 257 4.88 23.67 18.52
CA GLN A 257 4.08 24.87 18.82
C GLN A 257 2.79 24.56 19.58
N TYR A 258 2.38 23.29 19.64
CA TYR A 258 1.17 22.84 20.35
C TYR A 258 1.55 22.07 21.62
N PRO A 259 1.24 22.59 22.84
CA PRO A 259 1.74 22.02 24.10
C PRO A 259 1.21 20.62 24.41
N HIS A 260 0.07 20.24 23.83
CA HIS A 260 -0.56 18.93 24.03
C HIS A 260 -0.19 17.91 22.93
N THR A 261 0.82 18.22 22.10
CA THR A 261 1.28 17.32 21.04
C THR A 261 2.67 16.79 21.28
N CYS A 262 2.93 15.55 20.85
CA CYS A 262 4.22 14.89 20.96
C CYS A 262 4.58 14.25 19.62
N LEU A 263 5.85 14.40 19.21
CA LEU A 263 6.40 13.70 18.05
C LEU A 263 7.27 12.54 18.52
N ILE A 264 7.00 11.34 18.01
CA ILE A 264 7.85 10.14 18.19
C ILE A 264 8.40 9.81 16.79
N PRO A 265 9.62 10.31 16.47
CA PRO A 265 10.23 10.07 15.17
C PRO A 265 10.81 8.66 15.09
N ASP A 266 10.78 8.07 13.91
CA ASP A 266 11.44 6.81 13.55
C ASP A 266 11.22 5.67 14.57
N PRO A 267 9.95 5.39 14.99
CA PRO A 267 9.67 4.36 15.97
C PRO A 267 10.09 2.99 15.47
N SER A 268 10.51 2.10 16.38
CA SER A 268 10.60 0.68 16.06
C SER A 268 9.20 0.11 15.79
N GLU A 269 9.14 -1.09 15.19
CA GLU A 269 7.85 -1.76 14.95
C GLU A 269 7.11 -2.02 16.27
N GLU A 270 7.82 -2.47 17.28
CA GLU A 270 7.26 -2.75 18.61
C GLU A 270 6.71 -1.47 19.27
N GLU A 271 7.48 -0.37 19.25
CA GLU A 271 7.01 0.93 19.74
C GLU A 271 5.77 1.43 19.02
N LEU A 272 5.72 1.28 17.70
CA LEU A 272 4.56 1.68 16.90
C LEU A 272 3.33 0.84 17.24
N GLN A 273 3.49 -0.47 17.40
CA GLN A 273 2.38 -1.37 17.77
C GLN A 273 1.87 -1.05 19.19
N ASP A 274 2.74 -0.74 20.12
CA ASP A 274 2.36 -0.32 21.48
C ASP A 274 1.58 1.00 21.48
N LEU A 275 2.03 1.99 20.70
CA LEU A 275 1.30 3.25 20.51
C LEU A 275 -0.09 3.04 19.93
N ILE A 276 -0.22 2.23 18.88
CA ILE A 276 -1.51 1.92 18.24
C ILE A 276 -2.46 1.26 19.23
N ALA A 277 -1.98 0.29 20.00
CA ALA A 277 -2.78 -0.45 20.97
C ALA A 277 -3.21 0.39 22.18
N LYS A 278 -2.38 1.35 22.64
CA LYS A 278 -2.65 2.22 23.77
C LYS A 278 -3.49 3.45 23.42
N ALA A 279 -3.47 3.90 22.19
CA ALA A 279 -4.25 5.05 21.75
C ALA A 279 -5.74 4.84 22.02
N GLN A 280 -6.43 5.91 22.48
CA GLN A 280 -7.89 5.96 22.50
C GLN A 280 -8.44 6.02 21.10
N ILE A 281 -7.84 6.87 20.27
CA ILE A 281 -8.30 7.14 18.92
C ILE A 281 -7.08 7.11 17.97
N ASN A 282 -7.13 6.24 16.99
CA ASN A 282 -6.26 6.30 15.83
C ASN A 282 -6.90 7.21 14.77
N ILE A 283 -6.33 8.39 14.53
CA ILE A 283 -6.87 9.41 13.63
C ILE A 283 -6.09 9.40 12.31
N LEU A 284 -6.67 8.82 11.27
CA LEU A 284 -5.98 8.41 10.05
C LEU A 284 -6.67 8.89 8.76
N PRO A 285 -6.94 10.19 8.59
CA PRO A 285 -7.45 10.67 7.31
C PRO A 285 -6.43 10.48 6.20
N SER A 286 -6.91 10.38 4.97
CA SER A 286 -6.10 10.34 3.75
C SER A 286 -6.62 11.35 2.74
N PHE A 287 -5.73 12.02 2.04
CA PHE A 287 -6.08 12.89 0.90
C PHE A 287 -5.93 12.18 -0.44
N ASN A 288 -5.65 10.89 -0.40
CA ASN A 288 -5.55 10.01 -1.54
C ASN A 288 -6.58 8.88 -1.42
N CYS A 289 -7.38 8.71 -2.47
CA CYS A 289 -8.42 7.70 -2.53
C CYS A 289 -7.98 6.38 -3.20
N THR A 290 -6.75 6.27 -3.73
CA THR A 290 -6.27 5.05 -4.40
C THR A 290 -5.65 4.05 -3.44
N GLY A 291 -5.73 2.77 -3.76
CA GLY A 291 -5.18 1.67 -2.98
C GLY A 291 -5.82 1.50 -1.60
N ILE A 292 -5.34 0.52 -0.85
CA ILE A 292 -5.79 0.30 0.52
C ILE A 292 -4.82 0.93 1.53
N LYS A 293 -5.35 1.51 2.61
CA LYS A 293 -4.55 2.20 3.63
C LYS A 293 -4.07 1.21 4.71
N LEU A 294 -2.87 0.63 4.54
CA LEU A 294 -2.33 -0.36 5.48
C LEU A 294 -2.22 0.16 6.91
N LYS A 295 -1.94 1.46 7.10
CA LYS A 295 -1.95 2.09 8.43
C LYS A 295 -3.33 2.00 9.10
N LEU A 296 -4.41 2.11 8.31
CA LEU A 296 -5.77 1.93 8.82
C LEU A 296 -6.03 0.46 9.18
N LEU A 297 -5.64 -0.49 8.34
CA LEU A 297 -5.76 -1.92 8.66
C LEU A 297 -5.02 -2.26 9.94
N ASN A 298 -3.77 -1.78 10.11
CA ASN A 298 -3.03 -1.97 11.35
C ASN A 298 -3.81 -1.43 12.58
N ALA A 299 -4.35 -0.22 12.47
CA ALA A 299 -5.15 0.36 13.56
C ALA A 299 -6.46 -0.40 13.82
N LEU A 300 -7.11 -0.95 12.80
CA LEU A 300 -8.33 -1.74 12.94
C LEU A 300 -8.06 -3.11 13.60
N TYR A 301 -6.92 -3.73 13.31
CA TYR A 301 -6.54 -4.99 13.96
C TYR A 301 -6.05 -4.82 15.39
N ASN A 302 -5.35 -3.74 15.72
CA ASN A 302 -4.59 -3.63 16.96
C ASN A 302 -5.01 -2.46 17.87
N GLY A 303 -5.69 -1.44 17.34
CA GLY A 303 -6.06 -0.21 18.08
C GLY A 303 -7.52 -0.19 18.52
N ARG A 304 -7.92 0.89 19.21
CA ARG A 304 -9.31 1.16 19.62
C ARG A 304 -10.07 1.91 18.51
N HIS A 305 -10.68 3.05 18.83
CA HIS A 305 -11.45 3.83 17.84
C HIS A 305 -10.59 4.32 16.68
N CYS A 306 -11.15 4.31 15.47
CA CYS A 306 -10.50 4.86 14.28
C CYS A 306 -11.37 5.99 13.72
N ILE A 307 -10.79 7.20 13.59
CA ILE A 307 -11.42 8.32 12.87
C ILE A 307 -10.71 8.50 11.53
N VAL A 308 -11.48 8.55 10.46
CA VAL A 308 -11.00 8.68 9.09
C VAL A 308 -11.86 9.67 8.30
N ASN A 309 -11.43 10.06 7.11
CA ASN A 309 -12.29 10.71 6.13
C ASN A 309 -12.78 9.69 5.08
N LYS A 310 -13.73 10.12 4.25
CA LYS A 310 -14.32 9.30 3.20
C LYS A 310 -13.26 8.70 2.28
N ASP A 311 -12.27 9.48 1.83
CA ASP A 311 -11.21 9.03 0.91
C ASP A 311 -10.37 7.86 1.45
N ALA A 312 -10.32 7.70 2.78
CA ALA A 312 -9.55 6.62 3.39
C ALA A 312 -10.25 5.25 3.33
N VAL A 313 -11.60 5.23 3.23
CA VAL A 313 -12.40 4.01 3.36
C VAL A 313 -13.42 3.77 2.26
N GLU A 314 -13.68 4.75 1.38
CA GLU A 314 -14.70 4.63 0.33
C GLU A 314 -14.50 3.37 -0.51
N ASP A 315 -15.56 2.58 -0.64
CA ASP A 315 -15.62 1.32 -1.40
C ASP A 315 -14.59 0.24 -0.95
N THR A 316 -14.10 0.33 0.30
CA THR A 316 -13.19 -0.67 0.86
C THR A 316 -13.91 -1.75 1.67
N GLY A 317 -15.14 -1.50 2.10
CA GLY A 317 -15.90 -2.32 3.05
C GLY A 317 -15.47 -2.12 4.51
N LEU A 318 -14.59 -1.14 4.78
CA LEU A 318 -14.09 -0.80 6.12
C LEU A 318 -14.91 0.30 6.81
N GLU A 319 -15.82 0.95 6.10
CA GLU A 319 -16.64 2.05 6.59
C GLU A 319 -17.36 1.73 7.91
N PRO A 320 -17.96 0.53 8.10
CA PRO A 320 -18.66 0.18 9.34
C PRO A 320 -17.74 0.07 10.57
N LEU A 321 -16.43 -0.04 10.34
CA LEU A 321 -15.41 -0.20 11.40
C LEU A 321 -14.77 1.12 11.82
N CYS A 322 -15.18 2.23 11.19
CA CYS A 322 -14.57 3.54 11.36
C CYS A 322 -15.61 4.60 11.69
N HIS A 323 -15.16 5.65 12.35
CA HIS A 323 -15.92 6.90 12.48
C HIS A 323 -15.50 7.82 11.32
N VAL A 324 -16.42 8.05 10.38
CA VAL A 324 -16.10 8.84 9.17
C VAL A 324 -16.43 10.31 9.42
N ALA A 325 -15.47 11.18 9.13
CA ALA A 325 -15.58 12.63 9.26
C ALA A 325 -15.32 13.35 7.93
N ASP A 326 -16.21 14.26 7.56
CA ASP A 326 -16.12 14.96 6.27
C ASP A 326 -15.38 16.31 6.35
N ASN A 327 -15.28 16.87 7.56
CA ASN A 327 -14.65 18.19 7.78
C ASN A 327 -14.06 18.31 9.18
N ALA A 328 -13.25 19.35 9.40
CA ALA A 328 -12.56 19.57 10.67
C ALA A 328 -13.51 19.69 11.88
N GLY A 329 -14.73 20.22 11.70
CA GLY A 329 -15.73 20.32 12.75
C GLY A 329 -16.19 18.93 13.20
N THR A 330 -16.52 18.05 12.25
CA THR A 330 -16.89 16.65 12.52
C THR A 330 -15.75 15.88 13.17
N PHE A 331 -14.51 16.09 12.70
CA PHE A 331 -13.32 15.49 13.36
C PHE A 331 -13.22 15.88 14.83
N ARG A 332 -13.38 17.19 15.16
CA ARG A 332 -13.36 17.66 16.55
C ARG A 332 -14.47 17.05 17.39
N SER A 333 -15.70 17.05 16.85
CA SER A 333 -16.86 16.46 17.55
C SER A 333 -16.65 14.97 17.85
N LEU A 334 -16.11 14.21 16.88
CA LEU A 334 -15.81 12.79 17.08
C LEU A 334 -14.69 12.59 18.09
N VAL A 335 -13.60 13.37 18.03
CA VAL A 335 -12.52 13.29 19.04
C VAL A 335 -13.08 13.51 20.42
N THR A 336 -13.89 14.56 20.62
CA THR A 336 -14.50 14.88 21.94
C THR A 336 -15.45 13.77 22.41
N SER A 337 -16.30 13.26 21.54
CA SER A 337 -17.29 12.23 21.91
C SER A 337 -16.68 10.86 22.22
N LEU A 338 -15.54 10.56 21.60
CA LEU A 338 -14.84 9.28 21.76
C LEU A 338 -13.73 9.32 22.85
N ALA A 339 -13.36 10.50 23.33
CA ALA A 339 -12.24 10.68 24.26
C ALA A 339 -12.35 9.78 25.50
N GLU A 340 -13.57 9.66 26.07
CA GLU A 340 -13.84 8.87 27.27
C GLU A 340 -14.72 7.64 26.98
N LYS A 341 -15.11 7.43 25.72
CA LYS A 341 -15.98 6.31 25.34
C LYS A 341 -15.16 5.01 25.34
N PRO A 342 -15.49 4.01 26.17
CA PRO A 342 -14.81 2.73 26.15
C PRO A 342 -14.97 2.03 24.81
N PHE A 343 -13.90 1.42 24.31
CA PHE A 343 -13.96 0.48 23.21
C PHE A 343 -14.47 -0.86 23.73
N THR A 344 -15.50 -1.42 23.09
CA THR A 344 -16.29 -2.53 23.64
C THR A 344 -15.93 -3.85 22.99
N ARG A 345 -16.34 -4.93 23.64
CA ARG A 345 -16.19 -6.29 23.10
C ARG A 345 -17.03 -6.49 21.84
N GLU A 346 -18.19 -5.85 21.74
CA GLU A 346 -19.04 -5.88 20.55
C GLU A 346 -18.34 -5.23 19.36
N GLU A 347 -17.62 -4.12 19.56
CA GLU A 347 -16.82 -3.46 18.52
C GLU A 347 -15.67 -4.36 18.06
N ILE A 348 -15.00 -5.07 18.97
CA ILE A 348 -13.96 -6.07 18.66
C ILE A 348 -14.54 -7.21 17.82
N SER A 349 -15.67 -7.78 18.26
CA SER A 349 -16.35 -8.87 17.55
C SER A 349 -16.81 -8.47 16.16
N SER A 350 -17.31 -7.24 16.00
CA SER A 350 -17.70 -6.68 14.70
C SER A 350 -16.49 -6.56 13.77
N ARG A 351 -15.34 -6.06 14.29
CA ARG A 351 -14.08 -5.99 13.51
C ARG A 351 -13.62 -7.37 13.10
N ASP A 352 -13.58 -8.34 13.99
CA ASP A 352 -13.13 -9.71 13.69
C ASP A 352 -13.99 -10.34 12.60
N SER A 353 -15.31 -10.19 12.68
CA SER A 353 -16.24 -10.69 11.67
C SER A 353 -16.02 -10.05 10.29
N ILE A 354 -15.86 -8.73 10.21
CA ILE A 354 -15.74 -8.02 8.93
C ILE A 354 -14.34 -8.20 8.35
N LEU A 355 -13.29 -8.00 9.15
CA LEU A 355 -11.91 -8.15 8.69
C LEU A 355 -11.58 -9.60 8.31
N GLY A 356 -12.09 -10.58 9.07
CA GLY A 356 -11.93 -12.00 8.76
C GLY A 356 -12.62 -12.42 7.46
N LYS A 357 -13.68 -11.71 7.03
CA LYS A 357 -14.32 -11.91 5.71
C LYS A 357 -13.54 -11.24 4.59
N LEU A 358 -13.12 -9.98 4.81
CA LEU A 358 -12.46 -9.17 3.78
C LEU A 358 -11.00 -9.60 3.52
N PHE A 359 -10.27 -9.94 4.59
CA PHE A 359 -8.82 -10.19 4.55
C PHE A 359 -8.45 -11.61 4.97
N ASN A 360 -9.27 -12.61 4.63
CA ASN A 360 -8.95 -14.00 4.92
C ASN A 360 -7.73 -14.47 4.12
N GLN A 361 -6.59 -14.61 4.82
CA GLN A 361 -5.31 -14.93 4.20
C GLN A 361 -5.32 -16.26 3.45
N GLN A 362 -5.98 -17.28 3.99
CA GLN A 362 -6.05 -18.60 3.35
C GLN A 362 -6.90 -18.57 2.07
N LYS A 363 -8.05 -17.88 2.09
CA LYS A 363 -8.87 -17.69 0.88
C LYS A 363 -8.14 -16.88 -0.17
N ASN A 364 -7.43 -15.83 0.24
CA ASN A 364 -6.64 -15.00 -0.66
C ASN A 364 -5.50 -15.80 -1.30
N LEU A 365 -4.80 -16.61 -0.51
CA LEU A 365 -3.76 -17.50 -1.02
C LEU A 365 -4.34 -18.53 -2.00
N GLN A 366 -5.44 -19.19 -1.66
CA GLN A 366 -6.10 -20.13 -2.56
C GLN A 366 -6.53 -19.47 -3.88
N LYS A 367 -7.09 -18.25 -3.82
CA LYS A 367 -7.44 -17.50 -5.02
C LYS A 367 -6.22 -17.19 -5.87
N LEU A 368 -5.12 -16.75 -5.26
CA LEU A 368 -3.86 -16.49 -5.96
C LEU A 368 -3.32 -17.75 -6.62
N LEU A 369 -3.25 -18.86 -5.89
CA LEU A 369 -2.78 -20.15 -6.42
C LEU A 369 -3.66 -20.67 -7.56
N HIS A 370 -4.98 -20.52 -7.46
CA HIS A 370 -5.92 -20.88 -8.53
C HIS A 370 -5.65 -20.03 -9.79
N THR A 371 -5.52 -18.73 -9.63
CA THR A 371 -5.22 -17.80 -10.75
C THR A 371 -3.91 -18.15 -11.43
N ILE A 372 -2.87 -18.50 -10.67
CA ILE A 372 -1.55 -18.82 -11.24
C ILE A 372 -1.53 -20.15 -11.96
N TRP A 373 -2.18 -21.21 -11.43
CA TRP A 373 -2.00 -22.57 -11.96
C TRP A 373 -3.25 -23.22 -12.57
N VAL A 374 -4.44 -22.70 -12.31
CA VAL A 374 -5.72 -23.33 -12.77
C VAL A 374 -6.38 -22.52 -13.87
N GLU A 375 -6.46 -21.19 -13.74
CA GLU A 375 -7.03 -20.35 -14.78
C GLU A 375 -6.16 -20.42 -16.05
N GLN A 376 -6.81 -20.64 -17.20
CA GLN A 376 -6.12 -20.61 -18.48
C GLN A 376 -5.77 -19.15 -18.85
N PRO A 377 -4.65 -18.91 -19.56
CA PRO A 377 -4.40 -17.60 -20.14
C PRO A 377 -5.55 -17.23 -21.09
N VAL A 378 -5.97 -15.97 -21.04
CA VAL A 378 -6.94 -15.44 -22.03
C VAL A 378 -6.23 -15.40 -23.38
N LEU A 379 -6.78 -16.13 -24.35
CA LEU A 379 -6.32 -16.17 -25.74
C LEU A 379 -6.63 -14.87 -26.46
#